data_81f5efaa964c407880f960f9576f201f
#
_entry.id   81f5efaa964c407880f960f9576f201f
#
_cell.length_a   1.000
_cell.length_b   1.000
_cell.length_c   1.000
_cell.angle_alpha   90.00
_cell.angle_beta   90.00
_cell.angle_gamma   90.00
#
_symmetry.space_group_name_H-M   'P 1'
#
loop_
_entity.id
_entity.type
_entity.pdbx_description
1 polymer ?
#
loop_
_entity_poly.entity_id
_entity_poly.type
_entity_poly.pdbx_seq_one_letter_code
_entity_poly.pdbx_strand_id
1 'polypeptide(L)'
;MSDLFHVSSSPHVRAKDSTDRIMLYVIIALLPASLFGIYNFGFRALFIILLTIASCVASEWVFEYIVKKKSTITDLSAVVTGLLLALNLPVALPWWEAVLGGVFAIIIVKCMFGGLGQNFMNPALGGRCFLLIAFAADMTNFNVTRNGVDVYSGATPLALIKNEGLSSVNVRDMLIGNTAGTIGETSVIAILIGAIIMILLGVIDLKIPASYIITFAVFMFLFGAQQFDINYVVAELCGGGLMLGAFFMATDYVTSPITPMGKIIFGICCGILTGVFRCFGANAEGVSFAIILSNCLVPIIEKVSIPRAFGMVKEAKKNE
;
A
#
# COMPACT_ATOMS: atom_id res chain seq x y z
N MET A 1 10.84 -57.54 7.11
CA MET A 1 10.81 -56.09 7.17
C MET A 1 9.53 -55.64 6.51
N SER A 2 8.57 -55.13 7.27
CA SER A 2 7.30 -54.66 6.71
C SER A 2 7.57 -53.32 6.00
N ASP A 3 7.42 -53.32 4.68
CA ASP A 3 7.41 -52.09 3.87
C ASP A 3 6.17 -51.28 4.24
N LEU A 4 6.29 -50.45 5.27
CA LEU A 4 5.26 -49.51 5.65
C LEU A 4 5.22 -48.39 4.61
N PHE A 5 4.16 -48.34 3.85
CA PHE A 5 3.91 -47.23 2.96
C PHE A 5 3.80 -45.92 3.75
N HIS A 6 4.71 -44.97 3.47
CA HIS A 6 4.60 -43.62 4.03
C HIS A 6 3.43 -42.89 3.38
N VAL A 7 2.34 -42.73 4.11
CA VAL A 7 1.20 -41.93 3.69
C VAL A 7 1.40 -40.54 4.26
N SER A 8 1.60 -39.54 3.39
CA SER A 8 1.63 -38.14 3.80
C SER A 8 0.21 -37.60 3.92
N SER A 9 -0.03 -36.74 4.91
CA SER A 9 -1.30 -35.98 5.00
C SER A 9 -1.52 -35.05 3.82
N SER A 10 -2.76 -34.92 3.37
CA SER A 10 -3.15 -33.92 2.36
C SER A 10 -2.80 -32.48 2.82
N PRO A 11 -2.34 -31.60 1.92
CA PRO A 11 -2.18 -31.79 0.47
C PRO A 11 -0.85 -32.47 0.11
N HIS A 12 -0.90 -33.39 -0.87
CA HIS A 12 0.27 -34.14 -1.34
C HIS A 12 1.16 -33.30 -2.29
N VAL A 13 0.58 -32.30 -2.95
CA VAL A 13 1.30 -31.36 -3.81
C VAL A 13 1.35 -30.01 -3.11
N ARG A 14 2.56 -29.51 -2.85
CA ARG A 14 2.81 -28.20 -2.23
C ARG A 14 3.47 -27.29 -3.24
N ALA A 15 3.08 -26.00 -3.25
CA ALA A 15 3.80 -24.98 -3.97
C ALA A 15 5.24 -24.84 -3.42
N LYS A 16 6.18 -24.48 -4.29
CA LYS A 16 7.57 -24.23 -3.89
C LYS A 16 7.75 -22.87 -3.19
N ASP A 17 6.73 -22.00 -3.28
CA ASP A 17 6.77 -20.67 -2.71
C ASP A 17 6.47 -20.72 -1.21
N SER A 18 7.39 -20.19 -0.44
CA SER A 18 7.25 -19.96 1.00
C SER A 18 6.93 -18.48 1.26
N THR A 19 6.35 -18.19 2.41
CA THR A 19 6.04 -16.81 2.84
C THR A 19 7.28 -15.94 2.78
N ASP A 20 8.43 -16.44 3.25
CA ASP A 20 9.71 -15.73 3.26
C ASP A 20 10.15 -15.32 1.86
N ARG A 21 9.97 -16.20 0.86
CA ARG A 21 10.31 -15.89 -0.54
C ARG A 21 9.40 -14.83 -1.13
N ILE A 22 8.10 -14.91 -0.86
CA ILE A 22 7.14 -13.91 -1.33
C ILE A 22 7.49 -12.54 -0.74
N MET A 23 7.76 -12.46 0.58
CA MET A 23 8.15 -11.22 1.23
C MET A 23 9.47 -10.68 0.69
N LEU A 24 10.44 -11.55 0.40
CA LEU A 24 11.69 -11.16 -0.25
C LEU A 24 11.44 -10.56 -1.65
N TYR A 25 10.55 -11.15 -2.46
CA TYR A 25 10.19 -10.61 -3.77
C TYR A 25 9.55 -9.22 -3.67
N VAL A 26 8.71 -9.00 -2.67
CA VAL A 26 8.14 -7.66 -2.40
C VAL A 26 9.23 -6.66 -2.05
N ILE A 27 10.22 -7.04 -1.21
CA ILE A 27 11.36 -6.16 -0.89
C ILE A 27 12.14 -5.81 -2.14
N ILE A 28 12.47 -6.81 -2.98
CA ILE A 28 13.20 -6.59 -4.24
C ILE A 28 12.41 -5.66 -5.17
N ALA A 29 11.10 -5.85 -5.26
CA ALA A 29 10.23 -5.00 -6.08
C ALA A 29 10.10 -3.56 -5.57
N LEU A 30 10.29 -3.32 -4.27
CA LEU A 30 10.31 -1.98 -3.68
C LEU A 30 11.67 -1.28 -3.78
N LEU A 31 12.76 -2.02 -4.10
CA LEU A 31 14.10 -1.42 -4.22
C LEU A 31 14.18 -0.28 -5.24
N PRO A 32 13.61 -0.37 -6.47
CA PRO A 32 13.68 0.73 -7.42
C PRO A 32 13.09 2.04 -6.86
N ALA A 33 11.91 1.97 -6.21
CA ALA A 33 11.29 3.13 -5.58
C ALA A 33 12.11 3.66 -4.40
N SER A 34 12.67 2.77 -3.57
CA SER A 34 13.52 3.14 -2.43
C SER A 34 14.81 3.81 -2.87
N LEU A 35 15.50 3.25 -3.88
CA LEU A 35 16.73 3.81 -4.41
C LEU A 35 16.49 5.18 -5.07
N PHE A 36 15.40 5.33 -5.80
CA PHE A 36 15.03 6.60 -6.39
C PHE A 36 14.72 7.66 -5.31
N GLY A 37 14.00 7.28 -4.25
CA GLY A 37 13.75 8.16 -3.10
C GLY A 37 15.04 8.59 -2.40
N ILE A 38 16.00 7.68 -2.22
CA ILE A 38 17.32 8.00 -1.66
C ILE A 38 18.10 8.93 -2.61
N TYR A 39 18.06 8.69 -3.92
CA TYR A 39 18.72 9.55 -4.91
C TYR A 39 18.15 10.98 -4.88
N ASN A 40 16.82 11.10 -4.80
CA ASN A 40 16.13 12.39 -4.84
C ASN A 40 16.30 13.19 -3.54
N PHE A 41 16.10 12.52 -2.38
CA PHE A 41 16.08 13.18 -1.07
C PHE A 41 17.36 13.04 -0.25
N GLY A 42 18.33 12.25 -0.72
CA GLY A 42 19.64 12.10 -0.11
C GLY A 42 19.66 11.20 1.13
N PHE A 43 20.73 11.37 1.94
CA PHE A 43 21.05 10.49 3.07
C PHE A 43 19.97 10.47 4.16
N ARG A 44 19.21 11.56 4.34
CA ARG A 44 18.15 11.62 5.33
C ARG A 44 17.01 10.62 5.01
N ALA A 45 16.68 10.44 3.73
CA ALA A 45 15.71 9.43 3.31
C ALA A 45 16.19 8.01 3.65
N LEU A 46 17.46 7.70 3.37
CA LEU A 46 18.06 6.41 3.76
C LEU A 46 17.98 6.19 5.28
N PHE A 47 18.30 7.20 6.07
CA PHE A 47 18.23 7.14 7.53
C PHE A 47 16.82 6.81 8.02
N ILE A 48 15.78 7.50 7.49
CA ILE A 48 14.38 7.25 7.86
C ILE A 48 13.96 5.85 7.45
N ILE A 49 14.33 5.37 6.25
CA ILE A 49 14.02 4.02 5.78
C ILE A 49 14.60 2.97 6.75
N LEU A 50 15.88 3.06 7.04
CA LEU A 50 16.55 2.09 7.90
C LEU A 50 16.02 2.13 9.32
N LEU A 51 15.75 3.33 9.85
CA LEU A 51 15.21 3.51 11.20
C LEU A 51 13.80 2.92 11.32
N THR A 52 12.93 3.17 10.33
CA THR A 52 11.55 2.65 10.33
C THR A 52 11.55 1.13 10.24
N ILE A 53 12.40 0.54 9.37
CA ILE A 53 12.55 -0.91 9.28
C ILE A 53 13.04 -1.47 10.62
N ALA A 54 14.09 -0.88 11.20
CA ALA A 54 14.65 -1.32 12.47
C ALA A 54 13.61 -1.24 13.61
N SER A 55 12.82 -0.17 13.66
CA SER A 55 11.76 -0.01 14.66
C SER A 55 10.67 -1.08 14.51
N CYS A 56 10.27 -1.42 13.29
CA CYS A 56 9.28 -2.47 13.02
C CYS A 56 9.81 -3.85 13.45
N VAL A 57 11.02 -4.22 13.07
CA VAL A 57 11.62 -5.51 13.43
C VAL A 57 11.85 -5.61 14.94
N ALA A 58 12.34 -4.54 15.57
CA ALA A 58 12.55 -4.51 17.02
C ALA A 58 11.22 -4.62 17.79
N SER A 59 10.17 -3.95 17.32
CA SER A 59 8.83 -4.00 17.92
C SER A 59 8.22 -5.41 17.84
N GLU A 60 8.37 -6.10 16.71
CA GLU A 60 7.92 -7.49 16.56
C GLU A 60 8.68 -8.41 17.51
N TRP A 61 10.00 -8.30 17.55
CA TRP A 61 10.84 -9.08 18.44
C TRP A 61 10.49 -8.90 19.90
N VAL A 62 10.33 -7.65 20.36
CA VAL A 62 9.97 -7.34 21.75
C VAL A 62 8.58 -7.91 22.08
N PHE A 63 7.60 -7.75 21.20
CA PHE A 63 6.27 -8.27 21.43
C PHE A 63 6.26 -9.80 21.54
N GLU A 64 6.94 -10.51 20.64
CA GLU A 64 7.05 -11.97 20.65
C GLU A 64 7.77 -12.47 21.89
N TYR A 65 8.83 -11.78 22.31
CA TYR A 65 9.54 -12.10 23.53
C TYR A 65 8.66 -11.98 24.79
N ILE A 66 7.87 -10.89 24.89
CA ILE A 66 6.94 -10.67 26.02
C ILE A 66 5.83 -11.71 26.04
N VAL A 67 5.23 -12.03 24.88
CA VAL A 67 4.10 -12.97 24.76
C VAL A 67 4.58 -14.44 24.75
N LYS A 68 5.90 -14.67 24.76
CA LYS A 68 6.52 -16.03 24.69
C LYS A 68 6.09 -16.82 23.45
N LYS A 69 5.85 -16.15 22.30
CA LYS A 69 5.62 -16.79 21.01
C LYS A 69 6.93 -17.20 20.36
N LYS A 70 6.85 -18.15 19.42
CA LYS A 70 8.00 -18.46 18.54
C LYS A 70 8.29 -17.23 17.67
N SER A 71 9.57 -16.92 17.51
CA SER A 71 9.99 -15.80 16.68
C SER A 71 9.61 -16.02 15.22
N THR A 72 8.94 -15.03 14.61
CA THR A 72 8.53 -15.00 13.20
C THR A 72 9.33 -13.98 12.38
N ILE A 73 10.36 -13.36 12.97
CA ILE A 73 11.19 -12.30 12.33
C ILE A 73 11.77 -12.76 10.99
N THR A 74 12.06 -14.05 10.86
CA THR A 74 12.64 -14.64 9.65
C THR A 74 11.70 -14.61 8.44
N ASP A 75 10.40 -14.38 8.63
CA ASP A 75 9.43 -14.27 7.55
C ASP A 75 9.50 -12.96 6.76
N LEU A 76 10.35 -12.01 7.18
CA LEU A 76 10.59 -10.70 6.58
C LEU A 76 9.37 -9.77 6.52
N SER A 77 8.24 -10.14 7.11
CA SER A 77 7.01 -9.35 7.04
C SER A 77 7.10 -8.01 7.78
N ALA A 78 7.85 -7.95 8.90
CA ALA A 78 8.14 -6.68 9.59
C ALA A 78 9.02 -5.76 8.74
N VAL A 79 9.95 -6.32 7.98
CA VAL A 79 10.82 -5.56 7.06
C VAL A 79 9.98 -4.96 5.94
N VAL A 80 9.06 -5.73 5.33
CA VAL A 80 8.14 -5.24 4.30
C VAL A 80 7.24 -4.14 4.87
N THR A 81 6.66 -4.34 6.05
CA THR A 81 5.83 -3.33 6.71
C THR A 81 6.60 -2.04 6.98
N GLY A 82 7.81 -2.16 7.52
CA GLY A 82 8.68 -1.00 7.79
C GLY A 82 9.10 -0.27 6.52
N LEU A 83 9.42 -1.00 5.46
CA LEU A 83 9.79 -0.41 4.16
C LEU A 83 8.60 0.31 3.51
N LEU A 84 7.42 -0.32 3.47
CA LEU A 84 6.20 0.30 2.94
C LEU A 84 5.80 1.53 3.75
N LEU A 85 5.90 1.48 5.08
CA LEU A 85 5.64 2.64 5.93
C LEU A 85 6.63 3.75 5.63
N ALA A 86 7.93 3.46 5.61
CA ALA A 86 8.98 4.45 5.33
C ALA A 86 8.80 5.16 3.99
N LEU A 87 8.42 4.41 2.94
CA LEU A 87 8.14 4.96 1.62
C LEU A 87 6.93 5.92 1.60
N ASN A 88 6.06 5.82 2.59
CA ASN A 88 4.90 6.70 2.77
C ASN A 88 5.15 7.87 3.74
N LEU A 89 6.35 8.03 4.26
CA LEU A 89 6.71 9.14 5.15
C LEU A 89 7.37 10.28 4.38
N PRO A 90 7.14 11.55 4.79
CA PRO A 90 7.93 12.68 4.30
C PRO A 90 9.34 12.66 4.88
N VAL A 91 10.32 13.16 4.12
CA VAL A 91 11.72 13.21 4.54
C VAL A 91 11.95 14.19 5.70
N ALA A 92 11.11 15.21 5.80
CA ALA A 92 11.19 16.21 6.87
C ALA A 92 10.78 15.67 8.25
N LEU A 93 10.12 14.51 8.30
CA LEU A 93 9.58 13.91 9.53
C LEU A 93 10.66 13.74 10.60
N PRO A 94 10.38 14.08 11.88
CA PRO A 94 11.23 13.76 13.01
C PRO A 94 11.44 12.24 13.16
N TRP A 95 12.65 11.85 13.48
CA TRP A 95 13.02 10.42 13.57
C TRP A 95 12.18 9.63 14.59
N TRP A 96 11.80 10.24 15.70
CA TRP A 96 11.01 9.58 16.74
C TRP A 96 9.57 9.31 16.33
N GLU A 97 8.99 10.12 15.45
CA GLU A 97 7.66 9.88 14.89
C GLU A 97 7.67 8.68 13.93
N ALA A 98 8.72 8.54 13.10
CA ALA A 98 8.91 7.36 12.27
C ALA A 98 8.98 6.07 13.12
N VAL A 99 9.68 6.12 14.26
CA VAL A 99 9.73 5.01 15.22
C VAL A 99 8.35 4.73 15.81
N LEU A 100 7.62 5.74 16.26
CA LEU A 100 6.25 5.57 16.80
C LEU A 100 5.31 4.96 15.77
N GLY A 101 5.37 5.41 14.52
CA GLY A 101 4.58 4.84 13.42
C GLY A 101 4.88 3.36 13.20
N GLY A 102 6.16 2.97 13.23
CA GLY A 102 6.58 1.57 13.13
C GLY A 102 6.10 0.71 14.29
N VAL A 103 6.24 1.21 15.52
CA VAL A 103 5.74 0.55 16.74
C VAL A 103 4.22 0.34 16.67
N PHE A 104 3.47 1.38 16.29
CA PHE A 104 2.02 1.30 16.14
C PHE A 104 1.62 0.27 15.07
N ALA A 105 2.24 0.34 13.89
CA ALA A 105 1.97 -0.58 12.77
C ALA A 105 2.16 -2.05 13.16
N ILE A 106 3.25 -2.36 13.87
CA ILE A 106 3.56 -3.74 14.24
C ILE A 106 2.80 -4.18 15.48
N ILE A 107 2.87 -3.45 16.59
CA ILE A 107 2.27 -3.92 17.83
C ILE A 107 0.75 -3.90 17.72
N ILE A 108 0.17 -2.76 17.36
CA ILE A 108 -1.28 -2.57 17.41
C ILE A 108 -1.96 -3.21 16.20
N VAL A 109 -1.50 -2.94 14.99
CA VAL A 109 -2.21 -3.39 13.79
C VAL A 109 -1.90 -4.84 13.42
N LYS A 110 -0.67 -5.34 13.65
CA LYS A 110 -0.27 -6.70 13.27
C LYS A 110 -0.31 -7.66 14.46
N CYS A 111 0.47 -7.42 15.51
CA CYS A 111 0.72 -8.41 16.55
C CYS A 111 -0.46 -8.64 17.49
N MET A 112 -1.19 -7.58 17.87
CA MET A 112 -2.36 -7.69 18.77
C MET A 112 -3.51 -8.48 18.15
N PHE A 113 -3.63 -8.50 16.82
CA PHE A 113 -4.63 -9.30 16.10
C PHE A 113 -4.21 -10.74 15.82
N GLY A 114 -2.99 -11.14 16.19
CA GLY A 114 -2.51 -12.52 16.08
C GLY A 114 -1.22 -12.69 15.29
N GLY A 115 -0.74 -11.67 14.59
CA GLY A 115 0.46 -11.67 13.75
C GLY A 115 0.13 -11.76 12.25
N LEU A 116 1.08 -12.24 11.46
CA LEU A 116 0.93 -12.37 10.02
C LEU A 116 -0.30 -13.23 9.66
N GLY A 117 -1.15 -12.73 8.77
CA GLY A 117 -2.35 -13.44 8.32
C GLY A 117 -3.62 -13.18 9.13
N GLN A 118 -3.56 -12.45 10.24
CA GLN A 118 -4.70 -12.17 11.13
C GLN A 118 -5.08 -10.68 11.21
N ASN A 119 -4.30 -9.81 10.57
CA ASN A 119 -4.57 -8.37 10.57
C ASN A 119 -5.77 -8.02 9.68
N PHE A 120 -6.66 -7.17 10.19
CA PHE A 120 -7.87 -6.74 9.48
C PHE A 120 -7.61 -5.58 8.50
N MET A 121 -6.49 -4.91 8.59
CA MET A 121 -6.03 -3.85 7.68
C MET A 121 -4.53 -3.94 7.44
N ASN A 122 -4.06 -3.30 6.37
CA ASN A 122 -2.64 -3.23 6.06
C ASN A 122 -1.87 -2.47 7.17
N PRO A 123 -0.86 -3.11 7.82
CA PRO A 123 -0.16 -2.51 8.96
C PRO A 123 0.59 -1.22 8.62
N ALA A 124 1.22 -1.13 7.45
CA ALA A 124 1.93 0.07 7.02
C ALA A 124 0.98 1.27 6.86
N LEU A 125 -0.20 1.02 6.26
CA LEU A 125 -1.24 2.05 6.13
C LEU A 125 -1.82 2.44 7.48
N GLY A 126 -2.01 1.48 8.39
CA GLY A 126 -2.46 1.75 9.76
C GLY A 126 -1.48 2.67 10.49
N GLY A 127 -0.17 2.41 10.40
CA GLY A 127 0.87 3.28 10.95
C GLY A 127 0.87 4.68 10.31
N ARG A 128 0.74 4.77 8.99
CA ARG A 128 0.64 6.06 8.29
C ARG A 128 -0.58 6.87 8.74
N CYS A 129 -1.75 6.24 8.81
CA CYS A 129 -2.97 6.93 9.23
C CYS A 129 -2.90 7.39 10.69
N PHE A 130 -2.29 6.59 11.58
CA PHE A 130 -2.02 7.01 12.94
C PHE A 130 -1.16 8.28 12.98
N LEU A 131 -0.05 8.31 12.23
CA LEU A 131 0.82 9.48 12.17
C LEU A 131 0.12 10.70 11.55
N LEU A 132 -0.69 10.52 10.50
CA LEU A 132 -1.46 11.60 9.88
C LEU A 132 -2.47 12.24 10.84
N ILE A 133 -3.03 11.46 11.77
CA ILE A 133 -3.99 11.95 12.76
C ILE A 133 -3.26 12.61 13.93
N ALA A 134 -2.19 11.97 14.42
CA ALA A 134 -1.48 12.43 15.61
C ALA A 134 -0.53 13.61 15.32
N PHE A 135 0.13 13.60 14.17
CA PHE A 135 1.21 14.54 13.77
C PHE A 135 0.95 15.11 12.38
N ALA A 136 -0.24 15.64 12.14
CA ALA A 136 -0.68 16.12 10.82
C ALA A 136 0.26 17.18 10.24
N ALA A 137 0.79 18.10 11.07
CA ALA A 137 1.67 19.17 10.62
C ALA A 137 3.00 18.63 10.05
N ASP A 138 3.61 17.66 10.73
CA ASP A 138 4.90 17.09 10.30
C ASP A 138 4.71 16.12 9.14
N MET A 139 3.61 15.39 9.11
CA MET A 139 3.25 14.47 8.01
C MET A 139 2.88 15.18 6.70
N THR A 140 2.49 16.45 6.75
CA THR A 140 2.21 17.29 5.57
C THR A 140 3.34 18.24 5.22
N ASN A 141 4.46 18.17 5.95
CA ASN A 141 5.65 18.98 5.69
C ASN A 141 6.56 18.28 4.67
N PHE A 142 6.52 18.73 3.43
CA PHE A 142 7.34 18.17 2.33
C PHE A 142 8.56 19.06 1.99
N ASN A 143 8.98 19.95 2.88
CA ASN A 143 10.16 20.77 2.68
C ASN A 143 11.42 19.91 2.72
N VAL A 144 12.21 19.96 1.66
CA VAL A 144 13.46 19.21 1.55
C VAL A 144 14.61 20.17 1.33
N THR A 145 15.55 20.14 2.28
CA THR A 145 16.80 20.92 2.18
C THR A 145 17.93 19.98 1.77
N ARG A 146 18.58 20.26 0.66
CA ARG A 146 19.78 19.52 0.20
C ARG A 146 20.98 20.46 0.23
N ASN A 147 22.02 20.09 0.98
CA ASN A 147 23.24 20.89 1.14
C ASN A 147 23.01 22.34 1.61
N GLY A 148 22.00 22.57 2.47
CA GLY A 148 21.67 23.90 2.99
C GLY A 148 20.88 24.79 2.01
N VAL A 149 20.46 24.25 0.87
CA VAL A 149 19.57 24.92 -0.09
C VAL A 149 18.24 24.17 -0.13
N ASP A 150 17.14 24.89 -0.04
CA ASP A 150 15.80 24.31 -0.19
C ASP A 150 15.61 23.85 -1.64
N VAL A 151 15.63 22.55 -1.86
CA VAL A 151 15.45 21.96 -3.20
C VAL A 151 13.98 21.88 -3.54
N TYR A 152 13.14 21.57 -2.54
CA TYR A 152 11.69 21.56 -2.66
C TYR A 152 11.13 22.28 -1.43
N SER A 153 10.56 23.45 -1.65
CA SER A 153 9.80 24.16 -0.64
C SER A 153 8.38 24.34 -1.16
N GLY A 154 7.42 23.69 -0.54
CA GLY A 154 6.04 23.92 -0.94
C GLY A 154 5.12 22.72 -0.87
N ALA A 155 3.93 22.91 -1.41
CA ALA A 155 2.86 21.94 -1.45
C ALA A 155 3.19 20.78 -2.42
N THR A 156 2.64 19.59 -2.14
CA THR A 156 2.72 18.47 -3.09
C THR A 156 2.03 18.82 -4.41
N PRO A 157 2.42 18.21 -5.54
CA PRO A 157 1.75 18.43 -6.83
C PRO A 157 0.23 18.30 -6.73
N LEU A 158 -0.25 17.35 -5.95
CA LEU A 158 -1.67 17.13 -5.74
C LEU A 158 -2.36 18.30 -5.01
N ALA A 159 -1.68 18.87 -4.02
CA ALA A 159 -2.18 20.04 -3.30
C ALA A 159 -2.18 21.29 -4.20
N LEU A 160 -1.18 21.44 -5.09
CA LEU A 160 -1.14 22.51 -6.09
C LEU A 160 -2.27 22.37 -7.11
N ILE A 161 -2.50 21.17 -7.65
CA ILE A 161 -3.61 20.89 -8.57
C ILE A 161 -4.95 21.23 -7.91
N LYS A 162 -5.12 20.89 -6.63
CA LYS A 162 -6.37 21.16 -5.89
C LYS A 162 -6.63 22.66 -5.67
N ASN A 163 -5.58 23.44 -5.38
CA ASN A 163 -5.71 24.84 -5.01
C ASN A 163 -5.60 25.80 -6.22
N GLU A 164 -4.71 25.50 -7.17
CA GLU A 164 -4.33 26.39 -8.26
C GLU A 164 -4.69 25.86 -9.65
N GLY A 165 -5.04 24.55 -9.73
CA GLY A 165 -5.37 23.86 -10.97
C GLY A 165 -4.16 23.23 -11.67
N LEU A 166 -4.42 22.56 -12.80
CA LEU A 166 -3.43 21.75 -13.53
C LEU A 166 -2.26 22.59 -14.09
N SER A 167 -2.48 23.86 -14.38
CA SER A 167 -1.45 24.76 -14.95
C SER A 167 -0.23 24.98 -14.05
N SER A 168 -0.37 24.74 -12.75
CA SER A 168 0.72 24.91 -11.77
C SER A 168 1.69 23.71 -11.72
N VAL A 169 1.39 22.61 -12.40
CA VAL A 169 2.15 21.35 -12.28
C VAL A 169 2.52 20.77 -13.64
N ASN A 170 3.75 20.26 -13.73
CA ASN A 170 4.23 19.57 -14.92
C ASN A 170 4.08 18.04 -14.75
N VAL A 171 3.22 17.43 -15.56
CA VAL A 171 2.94 15.98 -15.51
C VAL A 171 4.22 15.15 -15.77
N ARG A 172 5.15 15.65 -16.59
CA ARG A 172 6.41 14.95 -16.85
C ARG A 172 7.28 14.87 -15.59
N ASP A 173 7.33 15.93 -14.80
CA ASP A 173 8.10 15.95 -13.55
C ASP A 173 7.47 15.00 -12.50
N MET A 174 6.15 14.86 -12.50
CA MET A 174 5.45 13.88 -11.67
C MET A 174 5.76 12.42 -12.09
N LEU A 175 5.86 12.15 -13.38
CA LEU A 175 6.21 10.81 -13.89
C LEU A 175 7.64 10.43 -13.53
N ILE A 176 8.59 11.35 -13.72
CA ILE A 176 10.02 11.13 -13.44
C ILE A 176 10.28 11.14 -11.93
N GLY A 177 9.61 12.03 -11.19
CA GLY A 177 9.73 12.14 -9.75
C GLY A 177 10.48 13.35 -9.23
N ASN A 178 10.62 14.42 -10.04
CA ASN A 178 11.20 15.71 -9.63
C ASN A 178 10.16 16.58 -8.92
N THR A 179 9.51 16.03 -7.89
CA THR A 179 8.40 16.71 -7.19
C THR A 179 8.52 16.52 -5.69
N ALA A 180 7.95 17.43 -4.92
CA ALA A 180 7.79 17.28 -3.48
C ALA A 180 6.78 16.17 -3.18
N GLY A 181 7.08 15.31 -2.18
CA GLY A 181 6.20 14.22 -1.79
C GLY A 181 6.84 13.31 -0.76
N THR A 182 6.23 12.16 -0.50
CA THR A 182 6.80 11.13 0.36
C THR A 182 7.95 10.40 -0.33
N ILE A 183 8.77 9.70 0.44
CA ILE A 183 10.01 9.06 -0.06
C ILE A 183 9.75 8.14 -1.26
N GLY A 184 8.66 7.36 -1.25
CA GLY A 184 8.37 6.35 -2.26
C GLY A 184 7.37 6.77 -3.35
N GLU A 185 6.71 7.92 -3.21
CA GLU A 185 5.65 8.36 -4.14
C GLU A 185 6.17 9.16 -5.32
N THR A 186 7.39 9.65 -5.25
CA THR A 186 7.89 10.67 -6.17
C THR A 186 7.99 10.18 -7.61
N SER A 187 8.48 8.96 -7.86
CA SER A 187 8.64 8.43 -9.21
C SER A 187 7.66 7.32 -9.54
N VAL A 188 6.69 7.62 -10.40
CA VAL A 188 5.75 6.63 -10.93
C VAL A 188 6.48 5.53 -11.71
N ILE A 189 7.52 5.89 -12.47
CA ILE A 189 8.31 4.94 -13.26
C ILE A 189 8.99 3.91 -12.36
N ALA A 190 9.61 4.34 -11.25
CA ALA A 190 10.26 3.43 -10.32
C ALA A 190 9.26 2.45 -9.65
N ILE A 191 8.06 2.94 -9.32
CA ILE A 191 6.97 2.12 -8.79
C ILE A 191 6.50 1.10 -9.83
N LEU A 192 6.31 1.52 -11.08
CA LEU A 192 5.88 0.62 -12.17
C LEU A 192 6.92 -0.46 -12.47
N ILE A 193 8.22 -0.16 -12.42
CA ILE A 193 9.27 -1.19 -12.55
C ILE A 193 9.09 -2.24 -11.45
N GLY A 194 8.91 -1.84 -10.21
CA GLY A 194 8.65 -2.76 -9.11
C GLY A 194 7.35 -3.55 -9.29
N ALA A 195 6.28 -2.91 -9.75
CA ALA A 195 5.01 -3.57 -10.04
C ALA A 195 5.16 -4.65 -11.14
N ILE A 196 5.90 -4.35 -12.21
CA ILE A 196 6.20 -5.32 -13.29
C ILE A 196 6.98 -6.53 -12.72
N ILE A 197 7.96 -6.30 -11.86
CA ILE A 197 8.70 -7.40 -11.18
C ILE A 197 7.72 -8.29 -10.41
N MET A 198 6.81 -7.71 -9.62
CA MET A 198 5.81 -8.47 -8.85
C MET A 198 4.86 -9.28 -9.72
N ILE A 199 4.43 -8.71 -10.87
CA ILE A 199 3.55 -9.39 -11.82
C ILE A 199 4.28 -10.54 -12.51
N LEU A 200 5.52 -10.34 -12.96
CA LEU A 200 6.33 -11.36 -13.63
C LEU A 200 6.66 -12.53 -12.69
N LEU A 201 6.85 -12.26 -11.42
CA LEU A 201 7.07 -13.29 -10.40
C LEU A 201 5.76 -13.96 -9.95
N GLY A 202 4.60 -13.53 -10.44
CA GLY A 202 3.30 -14.08 -10.07
C GLY A 202 2.88 -13.78 -8.63
N VAL A 203 3.51 -12.80 -7.99
CA VAL A 203 3.21 -12.40 -6.61
C VAL A 203 1.89 -11.63 -6.55
N ILE A 204 1.58 -10.79 -7.52
CA ILE A 204 0.33 -10.03 -7.55
C ILE A 204 -0.50 -10.33 -8.78
N ASP A 205 -1.83 -10.27 -8.61
CA ASP A 205 -2.82 -10.41 -9.66
C ASP A 205 -3.26 -9.01 -10.14
N LEU A 206 -3.30 -8.78 -11.45
CA LEU A 206 -3.67 -7.49 -12.04
C LEU A 206 -5.11 -7.05 -11.74
N LYS A 207 -5.97 -7.93 -11.23
CA LYS A 207 -7.40 -7.62 -11.02
C LYS A 207 -7.62 -6.45 -10.06
N ILE A 208 -6.89 -6.39 -8.95
CA ILE A 208 -7.02 -5.31 -7.97
C ILE A 208 -6.44 -4.00 -8.52
N PRO A 209 -5.16 -3.92 -8.96
CA PRO A 209 -4.61 -2.68 -9.47
C PRO A 209 -5.36 -2.13 -10.68
N ALA A 210 -5.71 -2.99 -11.63
CA ALA A 210 -6.41 -2.56 -12.83
C ALA A 210 -7.81 -2.02 -12.51
N SER A 211 -8.62 -2.73 -11.71
CA SER A 211 -9.95 -2.25 -11.33
C SER A 211 -9.87 -0.97 -10.50
N TYR A 212 -8.89 -0.83 -9.61
CA TYR A 212 -8.66 0.37 -8.82
C TYR A 212 -8.33 1.58 -9.71
N ILE A 213 -7.31 1.46 -10.56
CA ILE A 213 -6.83 2.55 -11.41
C ILE A 213 -7.92 2.97 -12.43
N ILE A 214 -8.57 2.00 -13.08
CA ILE A 214 -9.62 2.29 -14.06
C ILE A 214 -10.81 3.00 -13.40
N THR A 215 -11.29 2.49 -12.25
CA THR A 215 -12.41 3.10 -11.56
C THR A 215 -12.08 4.50 -11.05
N PHE A 216 -10.88 4.69 -10.51
CA PHE A 216 -10.42 6.01 -10.08
C PHE A 216 -10.32 6.97 -11.27
N ALA A 217 -9.74 6.54 -12.40
CA ALA A 217 -9.63 7.36 -13.60
C ALA A 217 -11.00 7.79 -14.13
N VAL A 218 -11.96 6.85 -14.21
CA VAL A 218 -13.34 7.15 -14.63
C VAL A 218 -13.99 8.12 -13.64
N PHE A 219 -13.82 7.92 -12.33
CA PHE A 219 -14.38 8.80 -11.32
C PHE A 219 -13.83 10.23 -11.45
N MET A 220 -12.51 10.38 -11.57
CA MET A 220 -11.88 11.71 -11.72
C MET A 220 -12.23 12.37 -13.06
N PHE A 221 -12.42 11.60 -14.13
CA PHE A 221 -12.85 12.12 -15.41
C PHE A 221 -14.28 12.70 -15.36
N LEU A 222 -15.17 12.09 -14.59
CA LEU A 222 -16.56 12.52 -14.48
C LEU A 222 -16.80 13.57 -13.39
N PHE A 223 -16.13 13.45 -12.25
CA PHE A 223 -16.41 14.22 -11.03
C PHE A 223 -15.23 15.10 -10.58
N GLY A 224 -14.08 15.01 -11.23
CA GLY A 224 -12.92 15.83 -10.88
C GLY A 224 -13.14 17.33 -11.11
N ALA A 225 -12.26 18.15 -10.54
CA ALA A 225 -12.34 19.61 -10.64
C ALA A 225 -12.25 20.12 -12.10
N GLN A 226 -11.50 19.41 -12.94
CA GLN A 226 -11.43 19.68 -14.39
C GLN A 226 -12.06 18.48 -15.14
N GLN A 227 -13.38 18.51 -15.22
CA GLN A 227 -14.16 17.45 -15.86
C GLN A 227 -13.78 17.31 -17.33
N PHE A 228 -13.71 16.05 -17.79
CA PHE A 228 -13.41 15.66 -19.17
C PHE A 228 -12.00 16.04 -19.67
N ASP A 229 -11.06 16.39 -18.77
CA ASP A 229 -9.66 16.61 -19.14
C ASP A 229 -8.81 15.36 -18.80
N ILE A 230 -8.25 14.75 -19.86
CA ILE A 230 -7.39 13.58 -19.75
C ILE A 230 -6.06 13.92 -19.03
N ASN A 231 -5.50 15.11 -19.26
CA ASN A 231 -4.25 15.50 -18.62
C ASN A 231 -4.43 15.67 -17.11
N TYR A 232 -5.60 16.16 -16.68
CA TYR A 232 -5.95 16.22 -15.27
C TYR A 232 -6.03 14.83 -14.65
N VAL A 233 -6.69 13.88 -15.32
CA VAL A 233 -6.77 12.49 -14.84
C VAL A 233 -5.38 11.85 -14.74
N VAL A 234 -4.51 12.07 -15.73
CA VAL A 234 -3.13 11.54 -15.70
C VAL A 234 -2.33 12.15 -14.55
N ALA A 235 -2.45 13.46 -14.32
CA ALA A 235 -1.80 14.10 -13.19
C ALA A 235 -2.28 13.55 -11.84
N GLU A 236 -3.58 13.34 -11.69
CA GLU A 236 -4.18 12.73 -10.50
C GLU A 236 -3.76 11.27 -10.29
N LEU A 237 -3.59 10.49 -11.37
CA LEU A 237 -3.06 9.13 -11.31
C LEU A 237 -1.60 9.10 -10.86
N CYS A 238 -0.80 10.07 -11.32
CA CYS A 238 0.63 10.15 -11.00
C CYS A 238 0.92 10.72 -9.61
N GLY A 239 -0.05 11.42 -9.01
CA GLY A 239 0.12 12.07 -7.71
C GLY A 239 -0.38 11.27 -6.52
N GLY A 240 0.15 11.60 -5.33
CA GLY A 240 -0.40 11.21 -4.04
C GLY A 240 -0.41 9.72 -3.72
N GLY A 241 0.64 9.00 -4.09
CA GLY A 241 0.84 7.60 -3.68
C GLY A 241 -0.16 6.59 -4.23
N LEU A 242 -1.00 6.97 -5.20
CA LEU A 242 -2.01 6.08 -5.76
C LEU A 242 -1.37 4.84 -6.39
N MET A 243 -0.31 5.01 -7.16
CA MET A 243 0.41 3.91 -7.80
C MET A 243 1.04 2.97 -6.77
N LEU A 244 1.71 3.51 -5.74
CA LEU A 244 2.26 2.70 -4.65
C LEU A 244 1.13 1.97 -3.89
N GLY A 245 0.03 2.67 -3.60
CA GLY A 245 -1.15 2.11 -2.96
C GLY A 245 -1.79 0.99 -3.76
N ALA A 246 -2.00 1.17 -5.06
CA ALA A 246 -2.68 0.21 -5.91
C ALA A 246 -1.88 -1.08 -6.15
N PHE A 247 -0.55 -0.98 -6.34
CA PHE A 247 0.28 -2.13 -6.67
C PHE A 247 0.87 -2.85 -5.46
N PHE A 248 1.16 -2.16 -4.35
CA PHE A 248 1.88 -2.75 -3.22
C PHE A 248 1.07 -2.82 -1.92
N MET A 249 0.05 -1.98 -1.76
CA MET A 249 -0.68 -1.92 -0.51
C MET A 249 -2.08 -2.51 -0.59
N ALA A 250 -2.80 -2.27 -1.69
CA ALA A 250 -4.12 -2.85 -1.91
C ALA A 250 -4.05 -4.33 -2.30
N THR A 251 -2.89 -4.79 -2.76
CA THR A 251 -2.64 -6.20 -3.15
C THR A 251 -2.11 -7.06 -2.01
N ASP A 252 -2.13 -6.59 -0.78
CA ASP A 252 -1.76 -7.38 0.38
C ASP A 252 -2.64 -8.62 0.51
N TYR A 253 -2.02 -9.81 0.59
CA TYR A 253 -2.71 -11.10 0.63
C TYR A 253 -3.68 -11.25 1.80
N VAL A 254 -3.35 -10.62 2.94
CA VAL A 254 -4.10 -10.80 4.18
C VAL A 254 -5.37 -9.96 4.18
N THR A 255 -5.28 -8.75 3.62
CA THR A 255 -6.33 -7.74 3.73
C THR A 255 -7.13 -7.54 2.46
N SER A 256 -6.83 -8.33 1.40
CA SER A 256 -7.59 -8.33 0.14
C SER A 256 -8.45 -9.56 -0.02
N PRO A 257 -9.57 -9.51 -0.79
CA PRO A 257 -10.44 -10.65 -1.04
C PRO A 257 -9.73 -11.78 -1.79
N ILE A 258 -10.09 -13.03 -1.47
CA ILE A 258 -9.52 -14.23 -2.11
C ILE A 258 -10.17 -14.48 -3.48
N THR A 259 -11.48 -14.23 -3.61
CA THR A 259 -12.23 -14.55 -4.83
C THR A 259 -11.90 -13.60 -5.99
N PRO A 260 -11.85 -14.07 -7.25
CA PRO A 260 -11.57 -13.21 -8.38
C PRO A 260 -12.56 -12.06 -8.56
N MET A 261 -13.84 -12.30 -8.29
CA MET A 261 -14.89 -11.27 -8.34
C MET A 261 -14.75 -10.31 -7.17
N GLY A 262 -14.42 -10.82 -5.98
CA GLY A 262 -14.15 -10.00 -4.80
C GLY A 262 -13.00 -9.03 -5.01
N LYS A 263 -11.92 -9.46 -5.67
CA LYS A 263 -10.77 -8.60 -6.04
C LYS A 263 -11.19 -7.42 -6.90
N ILE A 264 -12.06 -7.65 -7.89
CA ILE A 264 -12.57 -6.58 -8.77
C ILE A 264 -13.45 -5.61 -7.98
N ILE A 265 -14.39 -6.13 -7.18
CA ILE A 265 -15.28 -5.29 -6.35
C ILE A 265 -14.44 -4.46 -5.36
N PHE A 266 -13.44 -5.06 -4.72
CA PHE A 266 -12.53 -4.37 -3.81
C PHE A 266 -11.78 -3.23 -4.50
N GLY A 267 -11.21 -3.47 -5.69
CA GLY A 267 -10.55 -2.43 -6.47
C GLY A 267 -11.49 -1.29 -6.87
N ILE A 268 -12.74 -1.61 -7.25
CA ILE A 268 -13.78 -0.61 -7.53
C ILE A 268 -14.07 0.24 -6.28
N CYS A 269 -14.24 -0.39 -5.11
CA CYS A 269 -14.44 0.32 -3.86
C CYS A 269 -13.27 1.25 -3.53
N CYS A 270 -12.04 0.76 -3.64
CA CYS A 270 -10.84 1.58 -3.47
C CYS A 270 -10.81 2.78 -4.41
N GLY A 271 -11.14 2.58 -5.71
CA GLY A 271 -11.15 3.65 -6.71
C GLY A 271 -12.17 4.73 -6.42
N ILE A 272 -13.40 4.35 -6.11
CA ILE A 272 -14.47 5.31 -5.76
C ILE A 272 -14.11 6.07 -4.48
N LEU A 273 -13.71 5.38 -3.41
CA LEU A 273 -13.39 6.01 -2.14
C LEU A 273 -12.20 6.98 -2.28
N THR A 274 -11.17 6.60 -3.03
CA THR A 274 -10.03 7.51 -3.30
C THR A 274 -10.49 8.76 -4.04
N GLY A 275 -11.32 8.59 -5.07
CA GLY A 275 -11.90 9.72 -5.82
C GLY A 275 -12.74 10.64 -4.93
N VAL A 276 -13.60 10.07 -4.08
CA VAL A 276 -14.41 10.84 -3.11
C VAL A 276 -13.52 11.61 -2.15
N PHE A 277 -12.50 10.99 -1.57
CA PHE A 277 -11.59 11.67 -0.65
C PHE A 277 -10.80 12.79 -1.32
N ARG A 278 -10.38 12.63 -2.57
CA ARG A 278 -9.67 13.69 -3.30
C ARG A 278 -10.57 14.85 -3.69
N CYS A 279 -11.79 14.58 -4.15
CA CYS A 279 -12.73 15.61 -4.55
C CYS A 279 -13.32 16.36 -3.36
N PHE A 280 -13.73 15.67 -2.31
CA PHE A 280 -14.51 16.23 -1.20
C PHE A 280 -13.74 16.30 0.12
N GLY A 281 -12.63 15.57 0.27
CA GLY A 281 -11.83 15.58 1.50
C GLY A 281 -11.03 16.88 1.69
N ALA A 282 -10.68 17.21 2.92
CA ALA A 282 -9.85 18.36 3.24
C ALA A 282 -8.41 18.18 2.70
N ASN A 283 -7.86 16.98 2.86
CA ASN A 283 -6.52 16.64 2.37
C ASN A 283 -6.55 16.21 0.91
N ALA A 284 -5.49 16.55 0.16
CA ALA A 284 -5.33 16.11 -1.22
C ALA A 284 -5.08 14.59 -1.35
N GLU A 285 -4.53 13.96 -0.31
CA GLU A 285 -4.19 12.55 -0.26
C GLU A 285 -5.26 11.75 0.49
N GLY A 286 -5.92 10.81 -0.21
CA GLY A 286 -6.97 9.96 0.36
C GLY A 286 -6.73 8.46 0.22
N VAL A 287 -5.65 8.04 -0.46
CA VAL A 287 -5.36 6.63 -0.81
C VAL A 287 -5.32 5.72 0.41
N SER A 288 -4.59 6.14 1.45
CA SER A 288 -4.43 5.35 2.68
C SER A 288 -5.75 5.07 3.38
N PHE A 289 -6.58 6.10 3.53
CA PHE A 289 -7.91 5.96 4.15
C PHE A 289 -8.85 5.12 3.28
N ALA A 290 -8.80 5.30 1.95
CA ALA A 290 -9.62 4.53 1.01
C ALA A 290 -9.31 3.02 1.09
N ILE A 291 -8.02 2.66 1.11
CA ILE A 291 -7.62 1.25 1.21
C ILE A 291 -8.02 0.66 2.57
N ILE A 292 -7.79 1.38 3.69
CA ILE A 292 -8.17 0.90 5.03
C ILE A 292 -9.69 0.69 5.13
N LEU A 293 -10.49 1.64 4.66
CA LEU A 293 -11.94 1.46 4.65
C LEU A 293 -12.38 0.30 3.77
N SER A 294 -11.74 0.13 2.62
CA SER A 294 -12.01 -1.01 1.74
C SER A 294 -11.61 -2.34 2.39
N ASN A 295 -10.50 -2.38 3.15
CA ASN A 295 -10.09 -3.56 3.91
C ASN A 295 -11.16 -3.96 4.94
N CYS A 296 -11.77 -2.98 5.62
CA CYS A 296 -12.88 -3.24 6.54
C CYS A 296 -14.13 -3.81 5.84
N LEU A 297 -14.31 -3.54 4.54
CA LEU A 297 -15.41 -4.07 3.75
C LEU A 297 -15.15 -5.48 3.20
N VAL A 298 -13.92 -5.98 3.24
CA VAL A 298 -13.54 -7.29 2.68
C VAL A 298 -14.43 -8.43 3.18
N PRO A 299 -14.76 -8.57 4.49
CA PRO A 299 -15.64 -9.65 4.94
C PRO A 299 -17.04 -9.61 4.32
N ILE A 300 -17.54 -8.41 3.99
CA ILE A 300 -18.84 -8.22 3.31
C ILE A 300 -18.71 -8.58 1.84
N ILE A 301 -17.64 -8.10 1.18
CA ILE A 301 -17.34 -8.39 -0.22
C ILE A 301 -17.21 -9.88 -0.46
N GLU A 302 -16.52 -10.58 0.43
CA GLU A 302 -16.36 -12.04 0.33
C GLU A 302 -17.69 -12.77 0.42
N LYS A 303 -18.57 -12.41 1.36
CA LYS A 303 -19.92 -13.02 1.47
C LYS A 303 -20.72 -12.90 0.16
N VAL A 304 -20.60 -11.78 -0.54
CA VAL A 304 -21.31 -11.54 -1.81
C VAL A 304 -20.62 -12.24 -2.99
N SER A 305 -19.30 -12.41 -2.93
CA SER A 305 -18.49 -12.93 -4.03
C SER A 305 -18.15 -14.43 -3.93
N ILE A 306 -18.64 -15.14 -2.92
CA ILE A 306 -18.44 -16.58 -2.77
C ILE A 306 -19.01 -17.30 -4.00
N PRO A 307 -18.21 -18.08 -4.75
CA PRO A 307 -18.69 -18.87 -5.87
C PRO A 307 -19.64 -19.97 -5.33
N ARG A 308 -20.66 -20.28 -6.12
CA ARG A 308 -21.59 -21.38 -5.78
C ARG A 308 -20.84 -22.70 -5.70
N ALA A 309 -21.19 -23.52 -4.72
CA ALA A 309 -20.61 -24.86 -4.58
C ALA A 309 -20.94 -25.70 -5.83
N PHE A 310 -19.99 -26.53 -6.24
CA PHE A 310 -20.16 -27.43 -7.36
C PHE A 310 -21.35 -28.38 -7.11
N GLY A 311 -22.26 -28.51 -8.07
CA GLY A 311 -23.45 -29.36 -7.97
C GLY A 311 -24.71 -28.70 -7.38
N MET A 312 -24.66 -27.43 -6.94
CA MET A 312 -25.88 -26.71 -6.57
C MET A 312 -26.67 -26.31 -7.84
N VAL A 313 -27.79 -26.93 -8.05
CA VAL A 313 -28.76 -26.54 -9.07
C VAL A 313 -29.51 -25.30 -8.58
N LYS A 314 -29.72 -24.29 -9.47
CA LYS A 314 -30.64 -23.19 -9.18
C LYS A 314 -32.02 -23.80 -8.90
N GLU A 315 -32.52 -23.67 -7.68
CA GLU A 315 -33.96 -23.83 -7.49
C GLU A 315 -34.65 -22.83 -8.39
N ALA A 316 -35.39 -23.35 -9.39
CA ALA A 316 -36.24 -22.52 -10.20
C ALA A 316 -37.19 -21.78 -9.23
N LYS A 317 -37.18 -20.44 -9.26
CA LYS A 317 -38.22 -19.66 -8.56
C LYS A 317 -39.56 -20.25 -9.00
N LYS A 318 -40.23 -20.96 -8.10
CA LYS A 318 -41.65 -21.23 -8.25
C LYS A 318 -42.34 -19.88 -8.27
N ASN A 319 -42.82 -19.49 -9.48
CA ASN A 319 -43.75 -18.38 -9.60
C ASN A 319 -45.01 -18.84 -8.85
N GLU A 320 -45.27 -18.28 -7.70
CA GLU A 320 -46.58 -18.13 -7.12
C GLU A 320 -47.19 -16.82 -7.60
#